data_dadddf087eadc3fe0e7287aca9883e5c
#
_entry.id   dadddf087eadc3fe0e7287aca9883e5c
#
_cell.length_a   1.000
_cell.length_b   1.000
_cell.length_c   1.000
_cell.angle_alpha   90.00
_cell.angle_beta   90.00
_cell.angle_gamma   90.00
#
_symmetry.space_group_name_H-M   'P 1'
#
loop_
_entity.id
_entity.type
_entity.pdbx_description
1 polymer ?
#
loop_
_entity_poly.entity_id
_entity_poly.type
_entity_poly.pdbx_seq_one_letter_code
_entity_poly.pdbx_strand_id
1 'polypeptide(L)'
;KRTKRELCENGQALNTFLLAEDVPLAWDNWDIDADIEYKLRDTATLLESQVVSCGPIEYRIRNRYQLTARSSLTQDIVFYADDPMIRFDTRMDWQDDHRLLKTAFPTSILSDFARQEIQFGHVKRPTTRNTSIEKAKFEVCNHRFTDLSELRYGVSLLNDCKYGISVKDGCMALTLHKGGCRPDAAGDKGIHDCTYALLPHIGDFSSDTVIRAAYCINDPVSIVSGRTQNQQSFVSSSESNVIIETIKPAEGDATNCYILRIYEAEGCASHAKISFGHSVKSVEETNMLEEKLEDIPVCENKVALSLRPFEIKTLRVTY
;
A
#
# COMPACT_ATOMS: atom_id res chain seq x y z
N LYS A 1 -2.66 -7.41 -22.39
CA LYS A 1 -2.38 -8.15 -23.65
C LYS A 1 -1.78 -9.56 -23.41
N ARG A 2 -0.90 -9.74 -22.40
CA ARG A 2 -0.27 -11.06 -22.10
C ARG A 2 -1.29 -12.11 -21.68
N THR A 3 -2.22 -11.77 -20.79
CA THR A 3 -3.22 -12.72 -20.25
C THR A 3 -4.49 -12.82 -21.08
N LYS A 4 -4.76 -11.86 -21.97
CA LYS A 4 -6.03 -11.68 -22.70
C LYS A 4 -7.25 -11.65 -21.77
N ARG A 5 -7.05 -11.30 -20.51
CA ARG A 5 -8.08 -11.22 -19.49
C ARG A 5 -8.56 -9.78 -19.36
N GLU A 6 -9.87 -9.59 -19.33
CA GLU A 6 -10.48 -8.33 -18.91
C GLU A 6 -10.41 -8.22 -17.38
N LEU A 7 -9.89 -7.10 -16.91
CA LEU A 7 -9.73 -6.83 -15.49
C LEU A 7 -11.04 -6.39 -14.84
N CYS A 8 -11.76 -5.56 -15.55
CA CYS A 8 -13.01 -4.97 -15.08
C CYS A 8 -14.15 -5.96 -15.25
N GLU A 9 -15.10 -5.94 -14.34
CA GLU A 9 -16.35 -6.65 -14.53
C GLU A 9 -17.16 -6.00 -15.66
N ASN A 10 -17.83 -6.80 -16.47
CA ASN A 10 -18.53 -6.34 -17.69
C ASN A 10 -19.46 -5.15 -17.43
N GLY A 11 -19.23 -4.07 -18.15
CA GLY A 11 -20.05 -2.86 -18.12
C GLY A 11 -19.81 -1.92 -16.94
N GLN A 12 -18.85 -2.24 -16.07
CA GLN A 12 -18.48 -1.37 -14.95
C GLN A 12 -17.21 -0.56 -15.26
N ALA A 13 -17.03 0.57 -14.56
CA ALA A 13 -15.84 1.42 -14.68
C ALA A 13 -14.95 1.24 -13.47
N LEU A 14 -13.64 1.24 -13.68
CA LEU A 14 -12.63 1.31 -12.62
C LEU A 14 -12.45 2.76 -12.16
N ASN A 15 -12.02 2.95 -10.92
CA ASN A 15 -11.78 4.27 -10.35
C ASN A 15 -13.04 5.17 -10.33
N THR A 16 -14.18 4.59 -9.96
CA THR A 16 -15.44 5.32 -9.81
C THR A 16 -15.49 5.98 -8.44
N PHE A 17 -15.77 7.28 -8.40
CA PHE A 17 -15.91 8.02 -7.16
C PHE A 17 -17.32 7.87 -6.59
N LEU A 18 -17.41 7.29 -5.39
CA LEU A 18 -18.65 7.05 -4.68
C LEU A 18 -18.73 7.97 -3.46
N LEU A 19 -19.83 8.72 -3.35
CA LEU A 19 -20.14 9.56 -2.21
C LEU A 19 -21.29 8.99 -1.40
N ALA A 20 -21.21 9.15 -0.09
CA ALA A 20 -22.28 8.83 0.84
C ALA A 20 -22.47 9.93 1.87
N GLU A 21 -23.67 10.07 2.40
CA GLU A 21 -23.90 10.74 3.66
C GLU A 21 -23.34 9.88 4.80
N ASP A 22 -22.51 10.49 5.66
CA ASP A 22 -21.84 9.82 6.76
C ASP A 22 -22.13 10.55 8.07
N VAL A 23 -23.19 10.09 8.74
CA VAL A 23 -23.64 10.59 10.05
C VAL A 23 -23.73 9.37 10.96
N PRO A 24 -22.61 8.95 11.57
CA PRO A 24 -22.60 7.79 12.46
C PRO A 24 -23.36 8.10 13.75
N LEU A 25 -23.91 7.06 14.38
CA LEU A 25 -24.67 7.16 15.62
C LEU A 25 -23.83 7.78 16.77
N ALA A 26 -22.53 7.47 16.78
CA ALA A 26 -21.56 7.98 17.76
C ALA A 26 -20.18 8.16 17.12
N TRP A 27 -19.30 8.91 17.78
CA TRP A 27 -17.89 9.03 17.43
C TRP A 27 -17.63 9.55 16.00
N ASP A 28 -18.27 10.65 15.66
CA ASP A 28 -18.36 11.25 14.32
C ASP A 28 -17.07 11.16 13.49
N ASN A 29 -15.90 11.54 14.02
CA ASN A 29 -14.65 11.49 13.27
C ASN A 29 -13.99 10.09 13.25
N TRP A 30 -14.40 9.15 14.11
CA TRP A 30 -13.71 7.88 14.29
C TRP A 30 -14.51 6.67 13.82
N ASP A 31 -15.82 6.80 13.65
CA ASP A 31 -16.69 5.67 13.32
C ASP A 31 -17.38 5.84 11.98
N ILE A 32 -17.77 4.72 11.39
CA ILE A 32 -18.60 4.60 10.19
C ILE A 32 -19.65 3.53 10.49
N ASP A 33 -20.92 3.86 10.33
CA ASP A 33 -21.99 2.88 10.49
C ASP A 33 -22.10 1.95 9.28
N ALA A 34 -22.52 0.70 9.52
CA ALA A 34 -22.60 -0.33 8.47
C ALA A 34 -23.58 0.01 7.35
N ASP A 35 -24.53 0.92 7.58
CA ASP A 35 -25.49 1.39 6.57
C ASP A 35 -24.84 2.22 5.45
N ILE A 36 -23.57 2.62 5.61
CA ILE A 36 -22.81 3.33 4.60
C ILE A 36 -22.76 2.58 3.26
N GLU A 37 -22.71 1.24 3.29
CA GLU A 37 -22.71 0.41 2.08
C GLU A 37 -23.96 0.67 1.20
N TYR A 38 -25.08 1.04 1.81
CA TYR A 38 -26.35 1.31 1.10
C TYR A 38 -26.52 2.77 0.69
N LYS A 39 -25.67 3.67 1.20
CA LYS A 39 -25.73 5.11 0.92
C LYS A 39 -24.79 5.56 -0.20
N LEU A 40 -23.77 4.75 -0.54
CA LEU A 40 -22.80 5.06 -1.58
C LEU A 40 -23.46 5.24 -2.95
N ARG A 41 -23.18 6.36 -3.63
CA ARG A 41 -23.68 6.69 -4.97
C ARG A 41 -22.58 7.30 -5.81
N ASP A 42 -22.57 6.95 -7.09
CA ASP A 42 -21.77 7.65 -8.10
C ASP A 42 -22.46 8.97 -8.44
N THR A 43 -21.95 10.05 -7.85
CA THR A 43 -22.47 11.41 -8.05
C THR A 43 -21.43 12.37 -8.58
N ALA A 44 -20.18 11.93 -8.72
CA ALA A 44 -19.09 12.75 -9.24
C ALA A 44 -19.30 13.05 -10.74
N THR A 45 -19.15 14.31 -11.12
CA THR A 45 -19.30 14.75 -12.51
C THR A 45 -17.93 15.06 -13.08
N LEU A 46 -17.55 14.40 -14.17
CA LEU A 46 -16.35 14.73 -14.92
C LEU A 46 -16.57 16.05 -15.68
N LEU A 47 -15.80 17.08 -15.32
CA LEU A 47 -15.87 18.41 -15.94
C LEU A 47 -14.93 18.55 -17.14
N GLU A 48 -13.74 17.98 -17.01
CA GLU A 48 -12.68 18.12 -18.00
C GLU A 48 -11.79 16.87 -18.00
N SER A 49 -11.33 16.48 -19.18
CA SER A 49 -10.33 15.43 -19.37
C SER A 49 -9.35 15.84 -20.47
N GLN A 50 -8.07 15.87 -20.16
CA GLN A 50 -7.04 16.27 -21.12
C GLN A 50 -5.76 15.46 -20.99
N VAL A 51 -5.08 15.19 -22.08
CA VAL A 51 -3.74 14.61 -22.08
C VAL A 51 -2.74 15.73 -21.76
N VAL A 52 -2.03 15.59 -20.63
CA VAL A 52 -1.05 16.59 -20.16
C VAL A 52 0.40 16.15 -20.38
N SER A 53 0.64 14.85 -20.61
CA SER A 53 1.94 14.30 -21.00
C SER A 53 1.73 13.14 -21.97
N CYS A 54 2.51 13.12 -23.07
CA CYS A 54 2.49 12.06 -24.08
C CYS A 54 3.91 11.84 -24.59
N GLY A 55 4.75 11.19 -23.78
CA GLY A 55 6.14 10.90 -24.08
C GLY A 55 6.40 9.39 -24.22
N PRO A 56 7.65 9.00 -24.57
CA PRO A 56 8.02 7.60 -24.71
C PRO A 56 8.09 6.85 -23.36
N ILE A 57 8.18 7.57 -22.24
CA ILE A 57 8.29 7.01 -20.89
C ILE A 57 6.97 7.12 -20.14
N GLU A 58 6.29 8.26 -20.23
CA GLU A 58 5.08 8.57 -19.47
C GLU A 58 3.94 9.00 -20.39
N TYR A 59 2.74 8.50 -20.09
CA TYR A 59 1.48 9.02 -20.62
C TYR A 59 0.59 9.41 -19.43
N ARG A 60 0.09 10.67 -19.43
CA ARG A 60 -0.65 11.25 -18.32
C ARG A 60 -1.91 11.94 -18.78
N ILE A 61 -3.04 11.55 -18.18
CA ILE A 61 -4.35 12.15 -18.42
C ILE A 61 -4.77 12.88 -17.15
N ARG A 62 -5.07 14.16 -17.25
CA ARG A 62 -5.63 14.96 -16.16
C ARG A 62 -7.14 15.04 -16.28
N ASN A 63 -7.82 14.63 -15.24
CA ASN A 63 -9.26 14.72 -15.08
C ASN A 63 -9.61 15.70 -13.96
N ARG A 64 -10.67 16.49 -14.16
CA ARG A 64 -11.25 17.34 -13.14
C ARG A 64 -12.68 16.91 -12.87
N TYR A 65 -13.00 16.73 -11.60
CA TYR A 65 -14.32 16.29 -11.15
C TYR A 65 -14.95 17.29 -10.20
N GLN A 66 -16.26 17.50 -10.33
CA GLN A 66 -17.08 18.07 -9.30
C GLN A 66 -17.66 16.91 -8.47
N LEU A 67 -17.32 16.87 -7.18
CA LEU A 67 -17.79 15.83 -6.25
C LEU A 67 -19.16 16.21 -5.67
N THR A 68 -19.27 17.46 -5.20
CA THR A 68 -20.48 18.07 -4.65
C THR A 68 -20.57 19.54 -5.11
N ALA A 69 -21.55 20.28 -4.67
CA ALA A 69 -21.60 21.72 -4.95
C ALA A 69 -20.42 22.51 -4.36
N ARG A 70 -19.69 21.94 -3.36
CA ARG A 70 -18.60 22.63 -2.64
C ARG A 70 -17.25 21.98 -2.83
N SER A 71 -17.19 20.69 -3.06
CA SER A 71 -15.95 19.91 -3.13
C SER A 71 -15.62 19.47 -4.55
N SER A 72 -14.35 19.51 -4.90
CA SER A 72 -13.83 19.11 -6.20
C SER A 72 -12.60 18.22 -6.10
N LEU A 73 -12.24 17.58 -7.21
CA LEU A 73 -11.08 16.70 -7.30
C LEU A 73 -10.39 16.86 -8.64
N THR A 74 -9.08 16.97 -8.63
CA THR A 74 -8.23 16.85 -9.81
C THR A 74 -7.39 15.59 -9.69
N GLN A 75 -7.35 14.80 -10.74
CA GLN A 75 -6.60 13.55 -10.73
C GLN A 75 -5.82 13.38 -12.03
N ASP A 76 -4.57 13.02 -11.88
CA ASP A 76 -3.73 12.58 -12.99
C ASP A 76 -3.70 11.04 -13.00
N ILE A 77 -4.16 10.46 -14.09
CA ILE A 77 -4.02 9.03 -14.37
C ILE A 77 -2.72 8.85 -15.15
N VAL A 78 -1.77 8.13 -14.56
CA VAL A 78 -0.40 8.02 -15.05
C VAL A 78 -0.08 6.60 -15.44
N PHE A 79 0.48 6.45 -16.64
CA PHE A 79 0.97 5.20 -17.20
C PHE A 79 2.45 5.35 -17.54
N TYR A 80 3.28 4.41 -17.11
CA TYR A 80 4.68 4.32 -17.51
C TYR A 80 4.88 3.17 -18.51
N ALA A 81 5.82 3.33 -19.44
CA ALA A 81 6.01 2.42 -20.56
C ALA A 81 6.28 0.97 -20.15
N ASP A 82 7.10 0.76 -19.12
CA ASP A 82 7.56 -0.56 -18.67
C ASP A 82 6.99 -0.96 -17.29
N ASP A 83 5.98 -0.23 -16.79
CA ASP A 83 5.33 -0.51 -15.51
C ASP A 83 3.87 -0.95 -15.77
N PRO A 84 3.42 -2.11 -15.26
CA PRO A 84 2.02 -2.54 -15.35
C PRO A 84 1.08 -1.72 -14.47
N MET A 85 1.60 -0.94 -13.54
CA MET A 85 0.85 -0.15 -12.57
C MET A 85 0.15 1.04 -13.24
N ILE A 86 -1.10 1.26 -12.90
CA ILE A 86 -1.85 2.48 -13.25
C ILE A 86 -1.90 3.33 -11.99
N ARG A 87 -1.25 4.48 -12.03
CA ARG A 87 -1.14 5.38 -10.89
C ARG A 87 -2.15 6.51 -10.96
N PHE A 88 -2.70 6.92 -9.82
CA PHE A 88 -3.69 7.98 -9.67
C PHE A 88 -3.16 9.02 -8.68
N ASP A 89 -2.53 10.08 -9.20
CA ASP A 89 -2.09 11.22 -8.40
C ASP A 89 -3.29 12.14 -8.19
N THR A 90 -3.79 12.22 -6.97
CA THR A 90 -5.09 12.80 -6.65
C THR A 90 -4.94 13.99 -5.70
N ARG A 91 -5.56 15.10 -6.08
CA ARG A 91 -5.68 16.32 -5.26
C ARG A 91 -7.15 16.67 -5.08
N MET A 92 -7.60 16.75 -3.85
CA MET A 92 -8.97 17.10 -3.47
C MET A 92 -9.01 18.46 -2.80
N ASP A 93 -10.01 19.29 -3.16
CA ASP A 93 -10.45 20.42 -2.35
C ASP A 93 -11.77 20.03 -1.67
N TRP A 94 -11.68 19.69 -0.38
CA TRP A 94 -12.79 19.17 0.39
C TRP A 94 -13.43 20.24 1.26
N GLN A 95 -14.74 20.45 1.12
CA GLN A 95 -15.49 21.50 1.81
C GLN A 95 -16.83 21.01 2.41
N ASP A 96 -17.08 19.68 2.37
CA ASP A 96 -18.33 19.09 2.84
C ASP A 96 -18.21 18.54 4.26
N ASP A 97 -19.31 18.61 4.99
CA ASP A 97 -19.51 17.99 6.29
C ASP A 97 -20.33 16.70 6.13
N HIS A 98 -20.07 15.72 6.99
CA HIS A 98 -20.83 14.47 7.06
C HIS A 98 -20.96 13.78 5.69
N ARG A 99 -19.86 13.72 4.96
CA ARG A 99 -19.71 12.99 3.70
C ARG A 99 -18.52 12.07 3.73
N LEU A 100 -18.67 10.91 3.10
CA LEU A 100 -17.60 9.95 2.87
C LEU A 100 -17.38 9.81 1.37
N LEU A 101 -16.12 9.87 0.95
CA LEU A 101 -15.69 9.66 -0.44
C LEU A 101 -14.89 8.37 -0.54
N LYS A 102 -15.29 7.50 -1.46
CA LYS A 102 -14.51 6.30 -1.83
C LYS A 102 -14.20 6.31 -3.33
N THR A 103 -13.17 5.56 -3.70
CA THR A 103 -12.91 5.18 -5.09
C THR A 103 -13.05 3.67 -5.23
N ALA A 104 -13.84 3.22 -6.21
CA ALA A 104 -14.20 1.82 -6.41
C ALA A 104 -13.54 1.22 -7.64
N PHE A 105 -13.08 -0.03 -7.47
CA PHE A 105 -12.45 -0.85 -8.50
C PHE A 105 -13.15 -2.22 -8.57
N PRO A 106 -14.25 -2.32 -9.31
CA PRO A 106 -14.92 -3.60 -9.56
C PRO A 106 -14.05 -4.44 -10.50
N THR A 107 -13.56 -5.57 -9.98
CA THR A 107 -12.68 -6.48 -10.75
C THR A 107 -13.38 -7.80 -11.06
N SER A 108 -12.91 -8.47 -12.11
CA SER A 108 -13.36 -9.81 -12.48
C SER A 108 -12.64 -10.93 -11.69
N ILE A 109 -11.99 -10.60 -10.57
CA ILE A 109 -11.27 -11.55 -9.72
C ILE A 109 -12.25 -12.27 -8.81
N LEU A 110 -12.23 -13.60 -8.85
CA LEU A 110 -12.97 -14.44 -7.92
C LEU A 110 -12.05 -14.91 -6.80
N SER A 111 -12.22 -14.33 -5.63
CA SER A 111 -11.49 -14.70 -4.42
C SER A 111 -12.39 -14.53 -3.20
N ASP A 112 -12.40 -15.51 -2.31
CA ASP A 112 -13.17 -15.50 -1.05
C ASP A 112 -12.46 -14.74 0.08
N PHE A 113 -11.23 -14.29 -0.15
CA PHE A 113 -10.52 -13.40 0.76
C PHE A 113 -9.67 -12.36 0.02
N ALA A 114 -9.43 -11.23 0.67
CA ALA A 114 -8.42 -10.24 0.28
C ALA A 114 -7.23 -10.31 1.23
N ARG A 115 -6.00 -10.16 0.71
CA ARG A 115 -4.82 -9.93 1.53
C ARG A 115 -4.66 -8.43 1.75
N GLN A 116 -4.54 -8.02 2.99
CA GLN A 116 -4.42 -6.62 3.38
C GLN A 116 -3.23 -6.43 4.28
N GLU A 117 -2.39 -5.47 3.94
CA GLU A 117 -1.19 -5.20 4.72
C GLU A 117 -1.53 -4.73 6.13
N ILE A 118 -0.77 -5.25 7.07
CA ILE A 118 -0.61 -4.77 8.45
C ILE A 118 0.88 -4.55 8.72
N GLN A 119 1.23 -4.10 9.90
CA GLN A 119 2.63 -3.91 10.30
C GLN A 119 3.39 -5.24 10.20
N PHE A 120 4.50 -5.24 9.44
CA PHE A 120 5.38 -6.38 9.23
C PHE A 120 4.69 -7.65 8.71
N GLY A 121 3.69 -7.49 7.84
CA GLY A 121 3.01 -8.64 7.26
C GLY A 121 1.67 -8.29 6.64
N HIS A 122 0.83 -9.29 6.50
CA HIS A 122 -0.52 -9.12 5.98
C HIS A 122 -1.51 -10.08 6.66
N VAL A 123 -2.78 -9.75 6.57
CA VAL A 123 -3.89 -10.61 7.02
C VAL A 123 -4.81 -10.93 5.86
N LYS A 124 -5.45 -12.09 5.91
CA LYS A 124 -6.52 -12.48 5.01
C LYS A 124 -7.87 -12.15 5.63
N ARG A 125 -8.69 -11.37 4.94
CA ARG A 125 -10.05 -11.03 5.37
C ARG A 125 -11.06 -11.47 4.30
N PRO A 126 -12.23 -11.99 4.72
CA PRO A 126 -13.24 -12.47 3.77
C PRO A 126 -13.78 -11.33 2.90
N THR A 127 -14.08 -11.65 1.65
CA THR A 127 -14.75 -10.75 0.70
C THR A 127 -16.28 -10.95 0.70
N THR A 128 -16.75 -11.93 1.43
CA THR A 128 -18.18 -12.29 1.58
C THR A 128 -18.79 -11.66 2.83
N ARG A 129 -20.12 -11.72 2.94
CA ARG A 129 -20.91 -11.21 4.08
C ARG A 129 -21.90 -12.27 4.60
N ASN A 130 -21.46 -13.54 4.66
CA ASN A 130 -22.33 -14.67 5.01
C ASN A 130 -22.64 -14.74 6.52
N THR A 131 -21.69 -14.35 7.36
CA THR A 131 -21.81 -14.39 8.82
C THR A 131 -21.90 -12.98 9.42
N SER A 132 -22.32 -12.86 10.67
CA SER A 132 -22.33 -11.58 11.41
C SER A 132 -20.91 -11.02 11.58
N ILE A 133 -19.90 -11.90 11.74
CA ILE A 133 -18.49 -11.51 11.84
C ILE A 133 -17.99 -10.92 10.50
N GLU A 134 -18.36 -11.53 9.39
CA GLU A 134 -18.01 -11.00 8.06
C GLU A 134 -18.73 -9.67 7.77
N LYS A 135 -20.01 -9.57 8.14
CA LYS A 135 -20.78 -8.32 8.01
C LYS A 135 -20.17 -7.18 8.82
N ALA A 136 -19.65 -7.46 10.01
CA ALA A 136 -18.98 -6.46 10.83
C ALA A 136 -17.65 -5.94 10.22
N LYS A 137 -17.09 -6.64 9.23
CA LYS A 137 -15.89 -6.23 8.48
C LYS A 137 -16.25 -5.50 7.18
N PHE A 138 -17.31 -4.72 7.19
CA PHE A 138 -17.76 -3.93 6.02
C PHE A 138 -16.74 -2.87 5.61
N GLU A 139 -16.02 -2.31 6.56
CA GLU A 139 -14.87 -1.44 6.36
C GLU A 139 -13.74 -1.90 7.26
N VAL A 140 -12.52 -1.99 6.74
CA VAL A 140 -11.34 -2.46 7.47
C VAL A 140 -10.14 -1.60 7.16
N CYS A 141 -9.11 -1.68 8.01
CA CYS A 141 -7.85 -1.00 7.77
C CYS A 141 -6.95 -1.86 6.88
N ASN A 142 -6.37 -1.26 5.87
CA ASN A 142 -5.19 -1.72 5.16
C ASN A 142 -4.09 -0.66 5.28
N HIS A 143 -2.83 -1.00 4.98
CA HIS A 143 -1.77 -0.01 4.88
C HIS A 143 -1.44 0.24 3.41
N ARG A 144 -0.26 -0.16 2.97
CA ARG A 144 0.22 0.16 1.62
C ARG A 144 -0.48 -0.61 0.50
N PHE A 145 -1.11 -1.76 0.81
CA PHE A 145 -1.79 -2.54 -0.21
C PHE A 145 -3.00 -3.33 0.29
N THR A 146 -3.90 -3.58 -0.64
CA THR A 146 -4.92 -4.65 -0.61
C THR A 146 -4.81 -5.44 -1.91
N ASP A 147 -4.73 -6.77 -1.80
CA ASP A 147 -4.60 -7.66 -2.93
C ASP A 147 -5.77 -8.64 -3.05
N LEU A 148 -6.28 -8.77 -4.25
CA LEU A 148 -7.20 -9.81 -4.67
C LEU A 148 -6.53 -10.69 -5.71
N SER A 149 -6.32 -11.97 -5.40
CA SER A 149 -5.66 -12.90 -6.30
C SER A 149 -6.41 -14.20 -6.45
N GLU A 150 -6.39 -14.69 -7.67
CA GLU A 150 -6.58 -16.07 -8.06
C GLU A 150 -5.21 -16.75 -8.24
N LEU A 151 -5.17 -18.07 -8.45
CA LEU A 151 -3.91 -18.81 -8.56
C LEU A 151 -2.94 -18.27 -9.63
N ARG A 152 -3.47 -17.69 -10.73
CA ARG A 152 -2.67 -17.29 -11.90
C ARG A 152 -2.73 -15.82 -12.24
N TYR A 153 -3.54 -15.06 -11.56
CA TYR A 153 -3.74 -13.65 -11.84
C TYR A 153 -4.29 -12.93 -10.62
N GLY A 154 -3.79 -11.73 -10.37
CA GLY A 154 -4.23 -10.90 -9.28
C GLY A 154 -4.26 -9.42 -9.64
N VAL A 155 -4.87 -8.67 -8.75
CA VAL A 155 -4.94 -7.21 -8.81
C VAL A 155 -4.77 -6.66 -7.42
N SER A 156 -3.80 -5.77 -7.26
CA SER A 156 -3.58 -5.08 -6.01
C SER A 156 -3.97 -3.61 -6.14
N LEU A 157 -4.58 -3.09 -5.10
CA LEU A 157 -4.80 -1.66 -4.91
C LEU A 157 -3.78 -1.16 -3.89
N LEU A 158 -2.87 -0.31 -4.35
CA LEU A 158 -1.78 0.26 -3.57
C LEU A 158 -2.11 1.70 -3.19
N ASN A 159 -1.59 2.19 -2.05
CA ASN A 159 -1.79 3.58 -1.65
C ASN A 159 -0.66 4.09 -0.74
N ASP A 160 -0.56 5.42 -0.58
CA ASP A 160 0.45 6.09 0.24
C ASP A 160 -0.05 6.52 1.62
N CYS A 161 -1.36 6.72 1.81
CA CYS A 161 -1.87 7.30 3.05
C CYS A 161 -3.37 7.04 3.34
N LYS A 162 -4.05 6.21 2.52
CA LYS A 162 -5.48 5.95 2.66
C LYS A 162 -5.72 4.52 3.15
N TYR A 163 -6.13 4.38 4.41
CA TYR A 163 -6.14 3.09 5.10
C TYR A 163 -7.50 2.41 5.19
N GLY A 164 -8.60 3.17 5.06
CA GLY A 164 -9.94 2.59 5.06
C GLY A 164 -10.26 1.92 3.73
N ILE A 165 -10.70 0.67 3.76
CA ILE A 165 -11.08 -0.07 2.56
C ILE A 165 -12.23 -1.04 2.85
N SER A 166 -13.14 -1.17 1.89
CA SER A 166 -14.08 -2.29 1.82
C SER A 166 -13.75 -3.17 0.62
N VAL A 167 -13.88 -4.48 0.81
CA VAL A 167 -13.76 -5.45 -0.29
C VAL A 167 -14.97 -6.37 -0.24
N LYS A 168 -15.71 -6.42 -1.34
CA LYS A 168 -16.91 -7.24 -1.47
C LYS A 168 -17.13 -7.65 -2.92
N ASP A 169 -17.41 -8.92 -3.15
CA ASP A 169 -17.78 -9.46 -4.47
C ASP A 169 -16.82 -9.04 -5.59
N GLY A 170 -15.50 -9.08 -5.33
CA GLY A 170 -14.47 -8.69 -6.29
C GLY A 170 -14.25 -7.18 -6.44
N CYS A 171 -15.05 -6.33 -5.77
CA CYS A 171 -14.87 -4.89 -5.78
C CYS A 171 -14.02 -4.43 -4.57
N MET A 172 -12.94 -3.72 -4.85
CA MET A 172 -12.14 -3.01 -3.86
C MET A 172 -12.57 -1.54 -3.85
N ALA A 173 -12.99 -1.00 -2.71
CA ALA A 173 -13.36 0.40 -2.59
C ALA A 173 -12.56 1.08 -1.46
N LEU A 174 -11.59 1.92 -1.86
CA LEU A 174 -10.69 2.66 -0.96
C LEU A 174 -11.37 3.94 -0.47
N THR A 175 -11.35 4.19 0.83
CA THR A 175 -11.83 5.44 1.40
C THR A 175 -10.78 6.53 1.21
N LEU A 176 -11.12 7.55 0.44
CA LEU A 176 -10.25 8.69 0.16
C LEU A 176 -10.39 9.79 1.21
N HIS A 177 -11.62 10.02 1.70
CA HIS A 177 -11.88 11.08 2.67
C HIS A 177 -13.15 10.84 3.47
N LYS A 178 -13.13 11.28 4.74
CA LYS A 178 -14.27 11.32 5.65
C LYS A 178 -14.36 12.71 6.27
N GLY A 179 -15.46 13.41 6.05
CA GLY A 179 -15.68 14.76 6.53
C GLY A 179 -16.52 14.81 7.81
N GLY A 180 -15.98 14.39 8.95
CA GLY A 180 -16.62 14.56 10.24
C GLY A 180 -16.53 16.01 10.78
N CYS A 181 -17.32 16.33 11.81
CA CYS A 181 -17.40 17.67 12.41
C CYS A 181 -17.13 17.67 13.91
N ARG A 182 -16.92 16.55 14.55
CA ARG A 182 -16.72 16.43 16.01
C ARG A 182 -15.61 15.43 16.35
N PRO A 183 -14.68 15.77 17.27
CA PRO A 183 -14.67 16.95 18.13
C PRO A 183 -14.20 18.23 17.43
N ASP A 184 -13.57 18.16 16.25
CA ASP A 184 -13.15 19.33 15.48
C ASP A 184 -14.27 19.78 14.54
N ALA A 185 -14.82 20.97 14.78
CA ALA A 185 -15.89 21.55 13.96
C ALA A 185 -15.44 21.94 12.54
N ALA A 186 -14.15 22.17 12.33
CA ALA A 186 -13.60 22.42 11.00
C ALA A 186 -13.54 21.15 10.17
N GLY A 187 -13.50 19.98 10.83
CA GLY A 187 -13.25 18.71 10.20
C GLY A 187 -11.93 18.73 9.42
N ASP A 188 -11.80 17.84 8.46
CA ASP A 188 -10.64 17.81 7.58
C ASP A 188 -10.89 18.60 6.28
N LYS A 189 -11.49 19.81 6.38
CA LYS A 189 -11.71 20.69 5.23
C LYS A 189 -10.41 21.26 4.72
N GLY A 190 -10.28 21.36 3.40
CA GLY A 190 -9.11 21.92 2.75
C GLY A 190 -8.59 21.06 1.62
N ILE A 191 -7.31 21.27 1.29
CA ILE A 191 -6.63 20.58 0.21
C ILE A 191 -5.96 19.32 0.74
N HIS A 192 -6.22 18.19 0.09
CA HIS A 192 -5.64 16.90 0.40
C HIS A 192 -5.01 16.29 -0.84
N ASP A 193 -3.78 15.85 -0.71
CA ASP A 193 -3.05 15.12 -1.76
C ASP A 193 -2.89 13.66 -1.33
N CYS A 194 -3.08 12.74 -2.26
CA CYS A 194 -2.80 11.32 -2.08
C CYS A 194 -2.51 10.64 -3.40
N THR A 195 -1.75 9.56 -3.33
CA THR A 195 -1.49 8.68 -4.46
C THR A 195 -1.98 7.27 -4.17
N TYR A 196 -2.71 6.69 -5.10
CA TYR A 196 -3.02 5.27 -5.10
C TYR A 196 -2.79 4.69 -6.49
N ALA A 197 -2.70 3.37 -6.58
CA ALA A 197 -2.43 2.72 -7.85
C ALA A 197 -3.09 1.36 -7.96
N LEU A 198 -3.49 1.00 -9.18
CA LEU A 198 -3.97 -0.33 -9.51
C LEU A 198 -2.85 -1.13 -10.17
N LEU A 199 -2.48 -2.26 -9.60
CA LEU A 199 -1.43 -3.14 -10.07
C LEU A 199 -2.00 -4.49 -10.50
N PRO A 200 -2.29 -4.72 -11.79
CA PRO A 200 -2.56 -6.06 -12.32
C PRO A 200 -1.27 -6.88 -12.35
N HIS A 201 -1.31 -8.12 -11.85
CA HIS A 201 -0.13 -8.98 -11.83
C HIS A 201 -0.44 -10.43 -12.24
N ILE A 202 0.59 -11.16 -12.67
CA ILE A 202 0.51 -12.57 -13.02
C ILE A 202 0.84 -13.38 -11.78
N GLY A 203 0.10 -14.46 -11.55
CA GLY A 203 0.26 -15.33 -10.38
C GLY A 203 -0.55 -14.87 -9.18
N ASP A 204 -0.39 -15.60 -8.08
CA ASP A 204 -0.89 -15.23 -6.76
C ASP A 204 -0.05 -14.08 -6.18
N PHE A 205 -0.44 -13.58 -5.03
CA PHE A 205 0.31 -12.60 -4.25
C PHE A 205 1.77 -13.00 -4.04
N SER A 206 2.68 -12.04 -4.20
CA SER A 206 4.09 -12.23 -3.89
C SER A 206 4.74 -10.93 -3.45
N SER A 207 5.77 -11.04 -2.62
CA SER A 207 6.57 -9.90 -2.18
C SER A 207 7.27 -9.21 -3.34
N ASP A 208 7.78 -9.99 -4.28
CA ASP A 208 8.54 -9.48 -5.43
C ASP A 208 7.68 -8.58 -6.34
N THR A 209 6.39 -8.82 -6.38
CA THR A 209 5.46 -8.04 -7.21
C THR A 209 4.72 -6.98 -6.39
N VAL A 210 3.96 -7.40 -5.37
CA VAL A 210 3.01 -6.51 -4.67
C VAL A 210 3.70 -5.66 -3.63
N ILE A 211 4.46 -6.29 -2.71
CA ILE A 211 5.08 -5.56 -1.60
C ILE A 211 6.13 -4.58 -2.13
N ARG A 212 6.96 -5.00 -3.07
CA ARG A 212 7.97 -4.12 -3.70
C ARG A 212 7.33 -2.90 -4.37
N ALA A 213 6.24 -3.11 -5.14
CA ALA A 213 5.53 -2.01 -5.78
C ALA A 213 4.90 -1.05 -4.75
N ALA A 214 4.36 -1.57 -3.65
CA ALA A 214 3.81 -0.79 -2.55
C ALA A 214 4.88 0.06 -1.86
N TYR A 215 6.08 -0.49 -1.63
CA TYR A 215 7.22 0.28 -1.13
C TYR A 215 7.63 1.41 -2.10
N CYS A 216 7.69 1.15 -3.41
CA CYS A 216 8.04 2.18 -4.39
C CYS A 216 7.11 3.39 -4.42
N ILE A 217 5.82 3.22 -4.07
CA ILE A 217 4.89 4.33 -3.93
C ILE A 217 5.15 5.11 -2.64
N ASN A 218 5.45 4.40 -1.54
CA ASN A 218 5.57 4.98 -0.20
C ASN A 218 6.96 5.53 0.10
N ASP A 219 7.99 4.97 -0.54
CA ASP A 219 9.39 5.36 -0.39
C ASP A 219 10.01 5.56 -1.78
N PRO A 220 9.71 6.68 -2.44
CA PRO A 220 10.16 6.94 -3.79
C PRO A 220 11.67 7.18 -3.83
N VAL A 221 12.28 6.81 -4.94
CA VAL A 221 13.73 6.96 -5.20
C VAL A 221 14.13 8.43 -5.10
N SER A 222 15.14 8.70 -4.28
CA SER A 222 15.77 10.03 -4.19
C SER A 222 16.85 10.19 -5.26
N ILE A 223 16.81 11.31 -5.98
CA ILE A 223 17.80 11.64 -7.02
C ILE A 223 18.66 12.77 -6.54
N VAL A 224 19.97 12.54 -6.51
CA VAL A 224 20.99 13.55 -6.16
C VAL A 224 21.97 13.73 -7.30
N SER A 225 22.47 14.96 -7.48
CA SER A 225 23.54 15.24 -8.46
C SER A 225 24.85 14.61 -8.00
N GLY A 226 25.56 13.95 -8.90
CA GLY A 226 26.85 13.36 -8.58
C GLY A 226 27.31 12.33 -9.60
N ARG A 227 28.41 11.68 -9.28
CA ARG A 227 28.95 10.52 -10.00
C ARG A 227 29.13 9.39 -9.00
N THR A 228 28.60 8.21 -9.30
CA THR A 228 28.93 6.99 -8.56
C THR A 228 29.77 6.06 -9.42
N GLN A 229 30.76 5.43 -8.81
CA GLN A 229 31.52 4.35 -9.43
C GLN A 229 31.01 2.97 -9.00
N ASN A 230 30.18 2.92 -7.96
CA ASN A 230 29.67 1.69 -7.39
C ASN A 230 28.13 1.59 -7.61
N GLN A 231 27.72 0.51 -8.24
CA GLN A 231 26.30 0.11 -8.40
C GLN A 231 25.99 -1.08 -7.49
N GLN A 232 26.35 -0.99 -6.23
CA GLN A 232 26.11 -2.06 -5.25
C GLN A 232 25.05 -1.64 -4.25
N SER A 233 24.18 -2.59 -3.88
CA SER A 233 23.28 -2.41 -2.75
C SER A 233 24.08 -2.32 -1.45
N PHE A 234 23.71 -1.42 -0.56
CA PHE A 234 24.29 -1.31 0.78
C PHE A 234 24.06 -2.60 1.57
N VAL A 235 22.83 -3.13 1.51
CA VAL A 235 22.42 -4.44 2.06
C VAL A 235 21.43 -5.08 1.09
N SER A 236 21.48 -6.40 0.93
CA SER A 236 20.53 -7.15 0.12
C SER A 236 20.19 -8.50 0.73
N SER A 237 18.96 -8.98 0.47
CA SER A 237 18.51 -10.33 0.82
C SER A 237 18.54 -11.24 -0.39
N SER A 238 18.84 -12.54 -0.20
CA SER A 238 18.72 -13.56 -1.26
C SER A 238 17.28 -13.96 -1.55
N GLU A 239 16.38 -13.73 -0.60
CA GLU A 239 14.96 -14.12 -0.68
C GLU A 239 14.08 -12.87 -0.82
N SER A 240 13.17 -12.87 -1.79
CA SER A 240 12.28 -11.74 -2.07
C SER A 240 11.26 -11.50 -0.96
N ASN A 241 10.85 -12.54 -0.23
CA ASN A 241 9.91 -12.47 0.89
C ASN A 241 10.57 -12.06 2.22
N VAL A 242 11.89 -11.92 2.26
CA VAL A 242 12.61 -11.37 3.41
C VAL A 242 12.96 -9.92 3.13
N ILE A 243 12.13 -9.04 3.66
CA ILE A 243 12.17 -7.60 3.42
C ILE A 243 13.14 -6.92 4.36
N ILE A 244 14.02 -6.08 3.81
CA ILE A 244 14.82 -5.13 4.57
C ILE A 244 13.95 -3.89 4.76
N GLU A 245 13.47 -3.69 5.98
CA GLU A 245 12.48 -2.65 6.27
C GLU A 245 13.14 -1.38 6.80
N THR A 246 14.13 -1.52 7.69
CA THR A 246 14.78 -0.37 8.34
C THR A 246 16.28 -0.51 8.34
N ILE A 247 16.99 0.56 7.98
CA ILE A 247 18.40 0.76 8.25
C ILE A 247 18.52 2.09 9.00
N LYS A 248 18.97 2.04 10.27
CA LYS A 248 19.09 3.25 11.10
C LYS A 248 20.36 3.24 11.94
N PRO A 249 20.85 4.39 12.42
CA PRO A 249 21.88 4.42 13.45
C PRO A 249 21.43 3.63 14.70
N ALA A 250 22.37 2.97 15.37
CA ALA A 250 22.09 2.32 16.65
C ALA A 250 21.81 3.37 17.74
N GLU A 251 21.00 3.01 18.73
CA GLU A 251 20.74 3.88 19.88
C GLU A 251 22.01 4.08 20.73
N GLY A 252 22.11 5.26 21.37
CA GLY A 252 23.25 5.63 22.19
C GLY A 252 24.44 6.12 21.40
N ASP A 253 25.63 6.14 22.05
CA ASP A 253 26.88 6.66 21.48
C ASP A 253 27.69 5.63 20.68
N ALA A 254 27.03 4.59 20.19
CA ALA A 254 27.69 3.53 19.43
C ALA A 254 28.18 4.04 18.07
N THR A 255 29.50 4.09 17.91
CA THR A 255 30.16 4.46 16.64
C THR A 255 30.40 3.23 15.77
N ASN A 256 30.39 3.41 14.45
CA ASN A 256 30.68 2.35 13.46
C ASN A 256 29.71 1.15 13.54
N CYS A 257 28.45 1.40 13.92
CA CYS A 257 27.41 0.38 13.86
C CYS A 257 26.06 0.98 13.45
N TYR A 258 25.21 0.12 12.93
CA TYR A 258 23.83 0.46 12.58
C TYR A 258 22.91 -0.72 12.89
N ILE A 259 21.61 -0.41 12.94
CA ILE A 259 20.54 -1.39 13.11
C ILE A 259 19.92 -1.70 11.75
N LEU A 260 19.79 -2.99 11.48
CA LEU A 260 19.09 -3.54 10.35
C LEU A 260 17.85 -4.30 10.86
N ARG A 261 16.67 -3.89 10.43
CA ARG A 261 15.43 -4.63 10.74
C ARG A 261 14.89 -5.27 9.49
N ILE A 262 14.62 -6.56 9.59
CA ILE A 262 14.12 -7.39 8.50
C ILE A 262 12.91 -8.17 8.98
N TYR A 263 12.04 -8.58 8.07
CA TYR A 263 10.92 -9.46 8.39
C TYR A 263 10.59 -10.39 7.22
N GLU A 264 9.99 -11.54 7.54
CA GLU A 264 9.41 -12.44 6.55
C GLU A 264 7.98 -11.96 6.23
N ALA A 265 7.64 -11.77 4.96
CA ALA A 265 6.47 -10.99 4.54
C ALA A 265 5.32 -11.81 3.93
N GLU A 266 5.53 -13.09 3.61
CA GLU A 266 4.53 -13.94 2.92
C GLU A 266 3.84 -14.96 3.82
N GLY A 267 4.32 -15.12 5.06
CA GLY A 267 3.79 -16.08 6.02
C GLY A 267 4.31 -17.50 5.80
N CYS A 268 5.58 -17.64 5.39
CA CYS A 268 6.25 -18.93 5.21
C CYS A 268 7.59 -18.96 5.95
N ALA A 269 8.06 -20.16 6.29
CA ALA A 269 9.41 -20.34 6.85
C ALA A 269 10.44 -20.10 5.72
N SER A 270 11.47 -19.30 6.01
CA SER A 270 12.45 -18.88 5.02
C SER A 270 13.88 -18.98 5.54
N HIS A 271 14.82 -19.28 4.63
CA HIS A 271 16.24 -19.27 4.89
C HIS A 271 16.90 -18.25 3.96
N ALA A 272 17.30 -17.10 4.49
CA ALA A 272 17.85 -16.01 3.70
C ALA A 272 19.34 -15.79 3.99
N LYS A 273 20.08 -15.37 2.98
CA LYS A 273 21.41 -14.78 3.12
C LYS A 273 21.30 -13.26 2.98
N ILE A 274 21.72 -12.55 4.03
CA ILE A 274 21.84 -11.10 3.98
C ILE A 274 23.26 -10.77 3.61
N SER A 275 23.45 -10.02 2.52
CA SER A 275 24.74 -9.62 1.97
C SER A 275 24.96 -8.13 2.18
N PHE A 276 26.12 -7.75 2.68
CA PHE A 276 26.52 -6.37 2.94
C PHE A 276 27.49 -5.89 1.84
N GLY A 277 27.22 -4.73 1.25
CA GLY A 277 28.05 -4.11 0.21
C GLY A 277 29.32 -3.45 0.75
N HIS A 278 29.61 -3.61 2.03
CA HIS A 278 30.77 -3.06 2.72
C HIS A 278 31.36 -4.10 3.70
N SER A 279 32.52 -3.84 4.24
CA SER A 279 33.15 -4.74 5.22
C SER A 279 32.37 -4.72 6.54
N VAL A 280 32.10 -5.90 7.07
CA VAL A 280 31.39 -6.10 8.35
C VAL A 280 32.31 -6.87 9.31
N LYS A 281 32.44 -6.36 10.54
CA LYS A 281 33.26 -6.97 11.60
C LYS A 281 32.46 -7.99 12.40
N SER A 282 31.24 -7.63 12.81
CA SER A 282 30.36 -8.48 13.60
C SER A 282 28.89 -8.16 13.34
N VAL A 283 28.04 -9.16 13.53
CA VAL A 283 26.59 -9.02 13.52
C VAL A 283 26.05 -9.70 14.78
N GLU A 284 25.15 -9.00 15.46
CA GLU A 284 24.46 -9.51 16.66
C GLU A 284 22.94 -9.46 16.38
N GLU A 285 22.20 -10.50 16.74
CA GLU A 285 20.76 -10.43 16.86
C GLU A 285 20.40 -9.69 18.14
N THR A 286 19.46 -8.77 18.07
CA THR A 286 18.96 -7.98 19.20
C THR A 286 17.43 -8.06 19.29
N ASN A 287 16.88 -7.70 20.44
CA ASN A 287 15.45 -7.40 20.54
C ASN A 287 15.14 -6.02 19.91
N MET A 288 13.86 -5.62 19.93
CA MET A 288 13.40 -4.34 19.37
C MET A 288 13.95 -3.11 20.12
N LEU A 289 14.44 -3.28 21.35
CA LEU A 289 15.12 -2.25 22.16
C LEU A 289 16.63 -2.24 21.96
N GLU A 290 17.13 -3.03 20.99
CA GLU A 290 18.54 -3.15 20.64
C GLU A 290 19.41 -3.83 21.71
N GLU A 291 18.81 -4.56 22.64
CA GLU A 291 19.53 -5.38 23.61
C GLU A 291 19.97 -6.69 22.93
N LYS A 292 21.25 -7.04 23.09
CA LYS A 292 21.85 -8.22 22.47
C LYS A 292 21.18 -9.51 22.92
N LEU A 293 20.85 -10.38 21.97
CA LEU A 293 20.36 -11.74 22.18
C LEU A 293 21.47 -12.77 21.91
N GLU A 294 22.04 -12.76 20.70
CA GLU A 294 23.09 -13.70 20.33
C GLU A 294 24.03 -13.12 19.24
N ASP A 295 25.20 -13.76 19.06
CA ASP A 295 26.12 -13.45 17.97
C ASP A 295 25.76 -14.25 16.72
N ILE A 296 25.74 -13.59 15.55
CA ILE A 296 25.50 -14.24 14.27
C ILE A 296 26.83 -14.35 13.50
N PRO A 297 27.21 -15.58 13.09
CA PRO A 297 28.45 -15.77 12.31
C PRO A 297 28.44 -14.99 11.00
N VAL A 298 29.50 -14.22 10.75
CA VAL A 298 29.73 -13.49 9.51
C VAL A 298 30.73 -14.25 8.64
N CYS A 299 30.37 -14.50 7.38
CA CYS A 299 31.23 -15.12 6.39
C CYS A 299 31.20 -14.32 5.11
N GLU A 300 32.34 -13.80 4.64
CA GLU A 300 32.45 -13.03 3.39
C GLU A 300 31.45 -11.86 3.30
N ASN A 301 31.29 -11.09 4.36
CA ASN A 301 30.31 -10.01 4.48
C ASN A 301 28.84 -10.48 4.28
N LYS A 302 28.55 -11.70 4.70
CA LYS A 302 27.19 -12.28 4.65
C LYS A 302 26.85 -12.96 5.96
N VAL A 303 25.57 -12.97 6.28
CA VAL A 303 25.00 -13.75 7.37
C VAL A 303 23.88 -14.62 6.83
N ALA A 304 23.73 -15.83 7.40
CA ALA A 304 22.62 -16.74 7.08
C ALA A 304 21.60 -16.69 8.22
N LEU A 305 20.35 -16.49 7.88
CA LEU A 305 19.25 -16.36 8.84
C LEU A 305 18.13 -17.33 8.51
N SER A 306 17.51 -17.88 9.55
CA SER A 306 16.25 -18.61 9.46
C SER A 306 15.15 -17.75 10.05
N LEU A 307 14.06 -17.57 9.33
CA LEU A 307 12.89 -16.82 9.77
C LEU A 307 11.67 -17.75 9.78
N ARG A 308 10.87 -17.64 10.81
CA ARG A 308 9.52 -18.21 10.86
C ARG A 308 8.55 -17.33 10.08
N PRO A 309 7.33 -17.83 9.77
CA PRO A 309 6.29 -17.00 9.19
C PRO A 309 6.07 -15.69 9.95
N PHE A 310 6.16 -14.55 9.24
CA PHE A 310 6.04 -13.19 9.78
C PHE A 310 7.02 -12.83 10.91
N GLU A 311 8.14 -13.52 11.00
CA GLU A 311 9.16 -13.21 12.02
C GLU A 311 9.90 -11.92 11.68
N ILE A 312 10.05 -11.07 12.69
CA ILE A 312 10.87 -9.86 12.66
C ILE A 312 12.19 -10.16 13.34
N LYS A 313 13.31 -9.82 12.67
CA LYS A 313 14.64 -9.86 13.27
C LYS A 313 15.27 -8.47 13.23
N THR A 314 15.89 -8.11 14.34
CA THR A 314 16.67 -6.87 14.46
C THR A 314 18.14 -7.26 14.65
N LEU A 315 18.99 -6.71 13.78
CA LEU A 315 20.41 -6.99 13.78
C LEU A 315 21.19 -5.70 14.05
N ARG A 316 22.16 -5.78 14.96
CA ARG A 316 23.19 -4.77 15.11
C ARG A 316 24.40 -5.16 14.26
N VAL A 317 24.76 -4.33 13.31
CA VAL A 317 25.85 -4.56 12.37
C VAL A 317 26.98 -3.60 12.68
N THR A 318 28.19 -4.13 13.00
CA THR A 318 29.40 -3.33 13.24
C THR A 318 30.34 -3.42 12.04
N TYR A 319 30.86 -2.29 11.56
CA TYR A 319 31.70 -2.17 10.35
C TYR A 319 33.03 -1.42 10.60
#